data_6437cf914b5baac18a550ce8d54b3493
#
_entry.id   6437cf914b5baac18a550ce8d54b3493
#
_cell.length_a   1.000
_cell.length_b   1.000
_cell.length_c   1.000
_cell.angle_alpha   90.00
_cell.angle_beta   90.00
_cell.angle_gamma   90.00
#
_symmetry.space_group_name_H-M   'P 1'
#
loop_
_entity.id
_entity.type
_entity.pdbx_description
1 polymer ?
#
loop_
_entity_poly.entity_id
_entity_poly.type
_entity_poly.pdbx_seq_one_letter_code
_entity_poly.pdbx_strand_id
1 'polypeptide(L)'
;MLRRDWTVPAAKQLAYAQDHYHALNPTAAAAMARQVLEATRTLAEQPGRGRAGRVAGTREWVVKQTPYVLVYRVRDDALQLLHVQVDAKDWLPRAEPKGERLDPWIASLVSALLHVLMLLILLSASTPTMTPPQGSASGGRTKVDFVGDTSTPDQPVPSPTP
;
A
#
# COMPACT_ATOMS: atom_id res chain seq x y z
N MET A 1 -20.32 27.20 -29.95
CA MET A 1 -19.42 26.03 -29.98
C MET A 1 -18.20 26.37 -30.80
N LEU A 2 -16.99 26.36 -30.24
CA LEU A 2 -15.76 26.65 -30.98
C LEU A 2 -15.46 25.57 -32.02
N ARG A 3 -14.81 25.95 -33.13
CA ARG A 3 -14.23 24.98 -34.07
C ARG A 3 -13.11 24.21 -33.38
N ARG A 4 -12.97 22.93 -33.69
CA ARG A 4 -11.93 22.06 -33.08
C ARG A 4 -10.82 21.83 -34.11
N ASP A 5 -9.67 22.41 -33.83
CA ASP A 5 -8.51 22.30 -34.69
C ASP A 5 -7.44 21.42 -34.01
N TRP A 6 -7.03 20.38 -34.69
CA TRP A 6 -5.95 19.52 -34.23
C TRP A 6 -4.65 19.94 -34.92
N THR A 7 -3.63 20.23 -34.12
CA THR A 7 -2.30 20.38 -34.66
C THR A 7 -1.73 19.03 -35.11
N VAL A 8 -0.85 19.04 -36.07
CA VAL A 8 -0.19 17.81 -36.55
C VAL A 8 0.50 17.03 -35.41
N PRO A 9 1.23 17.69 -34.48
CA PRO A 9 1.79 16.98 -33.32
C PRO A 9 0.73 16.30 -32.47
N ALA A 10 -0.37 16.99 -32.11
CA ALA A 10 -1.42 16.42 -31.29
C ALA A 10 -2.09 15.20 -31.95
N ALA A 11 -2.38 15.29 -33.25
CA ALA A 11 -2.95 14.19 -33.99
C ALA A 11 -2.03 12.97 -34.07
N LYS A 12 -0.74 13.18 -34.31
CA LYS A 12 0.27 12.10 -34.31
C LYS A 12 0.44 11.45 -32.95
N GLN A 13 0.46 12.24 -31.88
CA GLN A 13 0.58 11.72 -30.51
C GLN A 13 -0.62 10.84 -30.15
N LEU A 14 -1.84 11.27 -30.50
CA LEU A 14 -3.03 10.46 -30.26
C LEU A 14 -3.00 9.17 -31.09
N ALA A 15 -2.63 9.23 -32.37
CA ALA A 15 -2.53 8.06 -33.24
C ALA A 15 -1.52 7.05 -32.67
N TYR A 16 -0.32 7.51 -32.34
CA TYR A 16 0.73 6.64 -31.73
C TYR A 16 0.26 5.97 -30.45
N ALA A 17 -0.38 6.72 -29.57
CA ALA A 17 -0.93 6.17 -28.35
C ALA A 17 -2.06 5.15 -28.62
N GLN A 18 -2.91 5.43 -29.61
CA GLN A 18 -3.97 4.51 -30.04
C GLN A 18 -3.40 3.19 -30.58
N ASP A 19 -2.39 3.25 -31.44
CA ASP A 19 -1.75 2.05 -31.99
C ASP A 19 -1.15 1.19 -30.86
N HIS A 20 -0.47 1.83 -29.90
CA HIS A 20 0.10 1.13 -28.75
C HIS A 20 -0.98 0.41 -27.93
N TYR A 21 -2.06 1.09 -27.55
CA TYR A 21 -3.13 0.47 -26.76
C TYR A 21 -3.97 -0.52 -27.56
N HIS A 22 -4.12 -0.30 -28.87
CA HIS A 22 -4.82 -1.22 -29.76
C HIS A 22 -4.12 -2.59 -29.81
N ALA A 23 -2.80 -2.61 -29.83
CA ALA A 23 -2.03 -3.85 -29.78
C ALA A 23 -2.23 -4.65 -28.46
N LEU A 24 -2.51 -3.95 -27.36
CA LEU A 24 -2.74 -4.56 -26.06
C LEU A 24 -4.21 -4.96 -25.83
N ASN A 25 -5.13 -4.04 -26.14
CA ASN A 25 -6.57 -4.23 -25.95
C ASN A 25 -7.37 -3.31 -26.92
N PRO A 26 -7.81 -3.83 -28.07
CA PRO A 26 -8.54 -3.03 -29.08
C PRO A 26 -9.79 -2.36 -28.55
N THR A 27 -10.54 -3.06 -27.69
CA THR A 27 -11.80 -2.53 -27.12
C THR A 27 -11.52 -1.34 -26.20
N ALA A 28 -10.52 -1.46 -25.34
CA ALA A 28 -10.11 -0.37 -24.45
C ALA A 28 -9.59 0.82 -25.25
N ALA A 29 -8.75 0.60 -26.27
CA ALA A 29 -8.25 1.65 -27.14
C ALA A 29 -9.38 2.43 -27.81
N ALA A 30 -10.38 1.74 -28.38
CA ALA A 30 -11.55 2.37 -28.98
C ALA A 30 -12.38 3.17 -27.96
N ALA A 31 -12.51 2.69 -26.72
CA ALA A 31 -13.19 3.43 -25.65
C ALA A 31 -12.43 4.70 -25.29
N MET A 32 -11.09 4.64 -25.14
CA MET A 32 -10.24 5.81 -24.87
C MET A 32 -10.33 6.86 -25.97
N ALA A 33 -10.32 6.45 -27.26
CA ALA A 33 -10.50 7.37 -28.38
C ALA A 33 -11.83 8.13 -28.31
N ARG A 34 -12.92 7.44 -28.01
CA ARG A 34 -14.23 8.08 -27.80
C ARG A 34 -14.22 9.09 -26.68
N GLN A 35 -13.57 8.77 -25.54
CA GLN A 35 -13.44 9.67 -24.41
C GLN A 35 -12.67 10.94 -24.79
N VAL A 36 -11.60 10.83 -25.58
CA VAL A 36 -10.84 11.98 -26.07
C VAL A 36 -11.72 12.85 -26.97
N LEU A 37 -12.43 12.26 -27.91
CA LEU A 37 -13.31 13.00 -28.83
C LEU A 37 -14.43 13.72 -28.06
N GLU A 38 -15.02 13.08 -27.06
CA GLU A 38 -16.05 13.68 -26.23
C GLU A 38 -15.50 14.81 -25.36
N ALA A 39 -14.31 14.63 -24.79
CA ALA A 39 -13.61 15.68 -24.05
C ALA A 39 -13.37 16.91 -24.94
N THR A 40 -12.95 16.73 -26.21
CA THR A 40 -12.75 17.86 -27.11
C THR A 40 -14.05 18.57 -27.48
N ARG A 41 -15.18 17.83 -27.54
CA ARG A 41 -16.51 18.43 -27.76
C ARG A 41 -16.90 19.30 -26.58
N THR A 42 -16.79 18.75 -25.36
CA THR A 42 -17.06 19.47 -24.11
C THR A 42 -16.21 20.72 -24.00
N LEU A 43 -14.92 20.66 -24.34
CA LEU A 43 -14.03 21.81 -24.29
C LEU A 43 -14.33 22.85 -25.35
N ALA A 44 -14.86 22.47 -26.52
CA ALA A 44 -15.31 23.40 -27.54
C ALA A 44 -16.56 24.19 -27.11
N GLU A 45 -17.39 23.62 -26.26
CA GLU A 45 -18.54 24.27 -25.63
C GLU A 45 -18.16 25.10 -24.42
N GLN A 46 -17.23 24.61 -23.60
CA GLN A 46 -16.82 25.19 -22.34
C GLN A 46 -15.29 25.29 -22.24
N PRO A 47 -14.66 26.18 -22.99
CA PRO A 47 -13.20 26.20 -23.11
C PRO A 47 -12.47 26.64 -21.83
N GLY A 48 -13.18 27.26 -20.90
CA GLY A 48 -12.62 27.66 -19.61
C GLY A 48 -12.43 26.54 -18.58
N ARG A 49 -12.93 25.30 -18.84
CA ARG A 49 -12.91 24.21 -17.86
C ARG A 49 -11.52 23.64 -17.56
N GLY A 50 -10.58 23.69 -18.51
CA GLY A 50 -9.22 23.23 -18.27
C GLY A 50 -8.47 24.13 -17.28
N ARG A 51 -7.59 23.51 -16.50
CA ARG A 51 -6.66 24.26 -15.63
C ARG A 51 -5.67 25.06 -16.48
N ALA A 52 -5.03 26.08 -15.89
CA ALA A 52 -3.93 26.77 -16.55
C ALA A 52 -2.81 25.77 -16.91
N GLY A 53 -2.33 25.84 -18.15
CA GLY A 53 -1.25 25.00 -18.62
C GLY A 53 0.12 25.54 -18.19
N ARG A 54 1.16 24.74 -18.37
CA ARG A 54 2.56 25.12 -18.06
C ARG A 54 3.07 26.26 -18.94
N VAL A 55 2.54 26.35 -20.16
CA VAL A 55 2.87 27.43 -21.10
C VAL A 55 1.79 28.50 -21.01
N ALA A 56 2.19 29.76 -20.94
CA ALA A 56 1.23 30.87 -20.88
C ALA A 56 0.27 30.85 -22.08
N GLY A 57 -1.00 31.13 -21.84
CA GLY A 57 -2.05 31.08 -22.87
C GLY A 57 -2.55 29.69 -23.23
N THR A 58 -2.01 28.64 -22.59
CA THR A 58 -2.51 27.26 -22.76
C THR A 58 -3.31 26.80 -21.57
N ARG A 59 -4.11 25.75 -21.78
CA ARG A 59 -4.86 25.05 -20.75
C ARG A 59 -4.65 23.55 -20.86
N GLU A 60 -4.81 22.84 -19.75
CA GLU A 60 -4.69 21.40 -19.65
C GLU A 60 -6.01 20.79 -19.14
N TRP A 61 -6.42 19.68 -19.74
CA TRP A 61 -7.60 18.92 -19.35
C TRP A 61 -7.31 17.45 -19.26
N VAL A 62 -7.49 16.88 -18.07
CA VAL A 62 -7.39 15.43 -17.85
C VAL A 62 -8.63 14.76 -18.38
N VAL A 63 -8.46 13.84 -19.33
CA VAL A 63 -9.58 13.06 -19.89
C VAL A 63 -9.88 11.91 -18.94
N LYS A 64 -11.07 11.93 -18.34
CA LYS A 64 -11.49 10.92 -17.37
C LYS A 64 -11.37 9.50 -17.93
N GLN A 65 -10.99 8.55 -17.09
CA GLN A 65 -10.86 7.13 -17.43
C GLN A 65 -9.88 6.84 -18.57
N THR A 66 -8.96 7.74 -18.84
CA THR A 66 -7.88 7.57 -19.80
C THR A 66 -6.57 8.13 -19.24
N PRO A 67 -5.41 7.71 -19.78
CA PRO A 67 -4.14 8.29 -19.39
C PRO A 67 -3.85 9.64 -20.06
N TYR A 68 -4.82 10.23 -20.75
CA TYR A 68 -4.56 11.38 -21.59
C TYR A 68 -4.82 12.72 -20.91
N VAL A 69 -3.88 13.64 -21.11
CA VAL A 69 -4.01 15.06 -20.79
C VAL A 69 -3.97 15.84 -22.11
N LEU A 70 -5.05 16.56 -22.40
CA LEU A 70 -5.16 17.42 -23.56
C LEU A 70 -4.59 18.79 -23.22
N VAL A 71 -3.56 19.22 -23.96
CA VAL A 71 -3.06 20.60 -23.90
C VAL A 71 -3.65 21.37 -25.07
N TYR A 72 -4.35 22.45 -24.76
CA TYR A 72 -5.07 23.25 -25.76
C TYR A 72 -4.98 24.75 -25.49
N ARG A 73 -5.34 25.53 -26.48
CA ARG A 73 -5.57 26.96 -26.35
C ARG A 73 -6.81 27.38 -27.17
N VAL A 74 -7.37 28.51 -26.85
CA VAL A 74 -8.42 29.15 -27.65
C VAL A 74 -7.81 30.28 -28.45
N ARG A 75 -7.96 30.26 -29.75
CA ARG A 75 -7.50 31.29 -30.65
C ARG A 75 -8.39 31.35 -31.91
N ASP A 76 -8.74 32.53 -32.36
CA ASP A 76 -9.48 32.76 -33.59
C ASP A 76 -10.77 31.91 -33.66
N ASP A 77 -11.59 31.93 -32.62
CA ASP A 77 -12.81 31.15 -32.43
C ASP A 77 -12.64 29.63 -32.59
N ALA A 78 -11.41 29.16 -32.43
CA ALA A 78 -11.08 27.74 -32.46
C ALA A 78 -10.46 27.24 -31.15
N LEU A 79 -10.85 26.02 -30.78
CA LEU A 79 -10.16 25.23 -29.79
C LEU A 79 -8.99 24.50 -30.49
N GLN A 80 -7.80 24.99 -30.31
CA GLN A 80 -6.60 24.37 -30.89
C GLN A 80 -6.01 23.34 -29.92
N LEU A 81 -6.03 22.07 -30.31
CA LEU A 81 -5.37 20.99 -29.57
C LEU A 81 -3.90 20.96 -29.95
N LEU A 82 -3.04 21.26 -29.00
CA LEU A 82 -1.60 21.42 -29.20
C LEU A 82 -0.82 20.12 -28.95
N HIS A 83 -1.16 19.42 -27.87
CA HIS A 83 -0.53 18.17 -27.48
C HIS A 83 -1.51 17.23 -26.81
N VAL A 84 -1.28 15.93 -26.98
CA VAL A 84 -1.89 14.84 -26.20
C VAL A 84 -0.78 14.18 -25.40
N GLN A 85 -0.75 14.43 -24.11
CA GLN A 85 0.24 13.84 -23.21
C GLN A 85 -0.31 12.60 -22.55
N VAL A 86 0.52 11.60 -22.33
CA VAL A 86 0.20 10.45 -21.49
C VAL A 86 0.70 10.75 -20.08
N ASP A 87 -0.20 10.98 -19.15
CA ASP A 87 0.15 11.14 -17.73
C ASP A 87 -0.13 9.83 -16.99
N ALA A 88 0.93 9.10 -16.70
CA ALA A 88 0.83 7.80 -16.06
C ALA A 88 0.29 7.86 -14.61
N LYS A 89 0.30 9.04 -13.98
CA LYS A 89 -0.09 9.19 -12.56
C LYS A 89 -1.60 9.13 -12.33
N ASP A 90 -2.41 9.59 -13.27
CA ASP A 90 -3.86 9.64 -13.08
C ASP A 90 -4.60 8.49 -13.81
N TRP A 91 -3.85 7.68 -14.59
CA TRP A 91 -4.45 6.59 -15.37
C TRP A 91 -4.52 5.26 -14.64
N LEU A 92 -3.60 4.98 -13.76
CA LEU A 92 -3.83 3.80 -12.93
C LEU A 92 -5.21 4.00 -12.32
N PRO A 93 -6.20 3.12 -12.65
CA PRO A 93 -7.38 3.06 -11.84
C PRO A 93 -6.79 3.02 -10.45
N ARG A 94 -7.02 4.08 -9.68
CA ARG A 94 -6.85 3.97 -8.24
C ARG A 94 -7.55 2.67 -7.97
N ALA A 95 -6.78 1.61 -7.72
CA ALA A 95 -7.34 0.39 -7.23
C ALA A 95 -8.05 0.87 -5.97
N GLU A 96 -9.30 1.29 -6.17
CA GLU A 96 -10.25 1.27 -5.08
C GLU A 96 -9.98 -0.12 -4.58
N PRO A 97 -9.37 -0.28 -3.37
CA PRO A 97 -9.37 -1.60 -2.81
C PRO A 97 -10.83 -1.99 -2.94
N LYS A 98 -11.13 -2.98 -3.79
CA LYS A 98 -12.30 -3.79 -3.65
C LYS A 98 -12.08 -4.56 -2.36
N GLY A 99 -11.90 -3.79 -1.26
CA GLY A 99 -12.36 -4.20 0.01
C GLY A 99 -13.86 -4.27 -0.23
N GLU A 100 -14.37 -5.49 -0.43
CA GLU A 100 -15.66 -5.79 0.13
C GLU A 100 -15.62 -5.06 1.47
N ARG A 101 -16.26 -3.90 1.52
CA ARG A 101 -16.58 -3.28 2.80
C ARG A 101 -17.48 -4.31 3.40
N LEU A 102 -16.89 -5.21 4.17
CA LEU A 102 -17.65 -6.00 5.13
C LEU A 102 -18.56 -4.98 5.77
N ASP A 103 -19.84 -5.13 5.48
CA ASP A 103 -20.85 -4.23 6.03
C ASP A 103 -20.47 -3.99 7.48
N PRO A 104 -20.47 -2.75 7.97
CA PRO A 104 -19.94 -2.43 9.30
C PRO A 104 -20.55 -3.29 10.41
N TRP A 105 -21.76 -3.83 10.19
CA TRP A 105 -22.40 -4.79 11.08
C TRP A 105 -21.73 -6.17 11.05
N ILE A 106 -21.22 -6.64 9.90
CA ILE A 106 -20.47 -7.92 9.78
C ILE A 106 -19.12 -7.79 10.50
N ALA A 107 -18.42 -6.67 10.31
CA ALA A 107 -17.17 -6.39 11.03
C ALA A 107 -17.39 -6.37 12.55
N SER A 108 -18.48 -5.76 13.01
CA SER A 108 -18.92 -5.78 14.43
C SER A 108 -19.22 -7.19 14.93
N LEU A 109 -19.92 -8.01 14.16
CA LEU A 109 -20.24 -9.38 14.53
C LEU A 109 -18.98 -10.26 14.64
N VAL A 110 -18.05 -10.15 13.69
CA VAL A 110 -16.78 -10.87 13.73
C VAL A 110 -15.96 -10.46 14.95
N SER A 111 -15.91 -9.16 15.25
CA SER A 111 -15.23 -8.66 16.46
C SER A 111 -15.88 -9.18 17.74
N ALA A 112 -17.21 -9.15 17.85
CA ALA A 112 -17.93 -9.66 18.99
C ALA A 112 -17.71 -11.18 19.20
N LEU A 113 -17.72 -11.95 18.10
CA LEU A 113 -17.50 -13.39 18.14
C LEU A 113 -16.06 -13.73 18.61
N LEU A 114 -15.07 -12.98 18.17
CA LEU A 114 -13.68 -13.11 18.62
C LEU A 114 -13.54 -12.80 20.12
N HIS A 115 -14.23 -11.77 20.62
CA HIS A 115 -14.20 -11.43 22.04
C HIS A 115 -14.86 -12.51 22.89
N VAL A 116 -15.99 -13.04 22.45
CA VAL A 116 -16.68 -14.16 23.15
C VAL A 116 -15.81 -15.41 23.15
N LEU A 117 -15.15 -15.73 22.03
CA LEU A 117 -14.22 -16.86 21.96
C LEU A 117 -13.04 -16.69 22.90
N MET A 118 -12.46 -15.49 22.95
CA MET A 118 -11.36 -15.17 23.86
C MET A 118 -11.77 -15.29 25.33
N LEU A 119 -12.98 -14.82 25.68
CA LEU A 119 -13.55 -14.98 27.03
C LEU A 119 -13.77 -16.45 27.40
N LEU A 120 -14.27 -17.27 26.48
CA LEU A 120 -14.44 -18.70 26.69
C LEU A 120 -13.09 -19.42 26.92
N ILE A 121 -12.04 -19.05 26.16
CA ILE A 121 -10.70 -19.59 26.36
C ILE A 121 -10.15 -19.17 27.74
N LEU A 122 -10.32 -17.93 28.16
CA LEU A 122 -9.89 -17.45 29.46
C LEU A 122 -10.64 -18.16 30.61
N LEU A 123 -11.94 -18.39 30.47
CA LEU A 123 -12.73 -19.11 31.45
C LEU A 123 -12.37 -20.60 31.52
N SER A 124 -12.03 -21.23 30.37
CA SER A 124 -11.58 -22.63 30.34
C SER A 124 -10.14 -22.79 30.85
N ALA A 125 -9.32 -21.76 30.70
CA ALA A 125 -7.95 -21.74 31.25
C ALA A 125 -7.88 -21.47 32.76
N SER A 126 -8.99 -21.10 33.39
CA SER A 126 -9.05 -20.71 34.82
C SER A 126 -9.17 -21.89 35.79
N THR A 127 -8.85 -23.12 35.40
CA THR A 127 -8.67 -24.24 36.31
C THR A 127 -7.33 -24.95 36.18
N PRO A 128 -6.21 -24.36 36.59
CA PRO A 128 -5.13 -25.16 37.09
C PRO A 128 -5.37 -25.32 38.61
N THR A 129 -6.01 -26.39 39.04
CA THR A 129 -5.79 -26.90 40.37
C THR A 129 -4.34 -27.36 40.43
N MET A 130 -3.45 -26.43 40.69
CA MET A 130 -2.13 -26.76 41.21
C MET A 130 -2.37 -27.25 42.65
N THR A 131 -2.59 -28.53 42.79
CA THR A 131 -2.35 -29.24 44.03
C THR A 131 -0.83 -29.22 44.21
N PRO A 132 -0.30 -28.52 45.20
CA PRO A 132 1.13 -28.62 45.48
C PRO A 132 1.42 -30.10 45.82
N PRO A 133 2.51 -30.72 45.33
CA PRO A 133 2.86 -32.07 45.75
C PRO A 133 3.10 -32.00 47.21
N GLN A 134 2.24 -32.64 48.00
CA GLN A 134 2.50 -32.95 49.40
C GLN A 134 3.63 -33.93 49.40
N GLY A 135 4.84 -33.42 49.48
CA GLY A 135 6.01 -34.19 49.79
C GLY A 135 5.82 -34.79 51.14
N SER A 136 5.50 -36.10 51.22
CA SER A 136 5.68 -36.89 52.39
C SER A 136 7.15 -36.82 52.78
N ALA A 137 7.42 -36.00 53.76
CA ALA A 137 8.73 -35.93 54.42
C ALA A 137 8.90 -37.23 55.24
N SER A 138 9.30 -38.30 54.56
CA SER A 138 9.95 -39.44 55.19
C SER A 138 11.38 -39.00 55.47
N GLY A 139 11.64 -38.74 56.76
CA GLY A 139 12.91 -38.23 57.22
C GLY A 139 14.08 -39.14 56.92
N GLY A 140 14.97 -38.71 56.08
CA GLY A 140 16.34 -39.16 56.01
C GLY A 140 17.20 -37.92 56.07
N ARG A 141 17.62 -37.55 57.27
CA ARG A 141 18.69 -36.57 57.46
C ARG A 141 19.98 -37.20 56.97
N THR A 142 20.37 -36.89 55.76
CA THR A 142 21.72 -37.19 55.27
C THR A 142 22.65 -36.19 55.90
N LYS A 143 23.46 -36.69 56.84
CA LYS A 143 24.52 -35.92 57.42
C LYS A 143 25.60 -35.73 56.38
N VAL A 144 25.77 -34.53 55.91
CA VAL A 144 26.87 -34.18 55.00
C VAL A 144 28.07 -33.83 55.91
N ASP A 145 29.03 -34.77 56.05
CA ASP A 145 30.31 -34.49 56.63
C ASP A 145 31.14 -33.72 55.59
N PHE A 146 31.41 -32.49 55.91
CA PHE A 146 32.45 -31.72 55.26
C PHE A 146 33.80 -32.19 55.70
N VAL A 147 34.45 -33.08 54.96
CA VAL A 147 35.90 -33.38 55.16
C VAL A 147 36.67 -32.22 54.54
N GLY A 148 37.02 -31.32 55.33
CA GLY A 148 38.06 -30.31 55.04
C GLY A 148 39.43 -30.96 55.11
N ASP A 149 39.92 -31.39 53.97
CA ASP A 149 41.32 -31.82 53.87
C ASP A 149 42.22 -30.58 53.73
N THR A 150 42.72 -30.07 54.85
CA THR A 150 43.83 -29.14 54.90
C THR A 150 45.07 -29.94 55.32
N SER A 151 45.60 -30.66 54.36
CA SER A 151 46.94 -31.20 54.47
C SER A 151 47.91 -30.30 53.73
N THR A 152 48.44 -29.34 54.45
CA THR A 152 49.64 -28.63 54.00
C THR A 152 50.87 -29.50 54.42
N PRO A 153 51.65 -29.96 53.44
CA PRO A 153 52.96 -30.57 53.81
C PRO A 153 53.90 -29.47 54.20
N ASP A 154 54.35 -29.58 55.45
CA ASP A 154 55.48 -28.86 56.04
C ASP A 154 56.76 -29.16 55.24
N GLN A 155 57.26 -28.16 54.50
CA GLN A 155 58.65 -28.27 53.95
C GLN A 155 59.63 -27.68 54.91
N PRO A 156 60.65 -28.44 55.27
CA PRO A 156 61.72 -27.92 56.14
C PRO A 156 62.65 -26.97 55.37
N VAL A 157 62.84 -25.80 55.91
CA VAL A 157 63.80 -24.78 55.46
C VAL A 157 65.23 -25.31 55.74
N PRO A 158 66.10 -25.35 54.72
CA PRO A 158 67.56 -25.63 55.01
C PRO A 158 68.21 -24.39 55.57
N SER A 159 68.81 -24.58 56.69
CA SER A 159 69.69 -23.60 57.38
C SER A 159 70.95 -23.31 56.56
N PRO A 160 71.51 -22.10 56.63
CA PRO A 160 72.80 -21.79 56.04
C PRO A 160 73.93 -22.22 57.01
N THR A 161 74.94 -22.86 56.47
CA THR A 161 76.21 -23.20 57.17
C THR A 161 77.35 -22.40 56.60
N PRO A 162 78.39 -22.17 57.30
CA PRO A 162 79.24 -20.99 57.36
C PRO A 162 80.26 -20.88 56.24
#